data_d73dae16224a0c2fc290357fcb92f68c
#
_entry.id   d73dae16224a0c2fc290357fcb92f68c
#
_cell.length_a   1.000
_cell.length_b   1.000
_cell.length_c   1.000
_cell.angle_alpha   90.00
_cell.angle_beta   90.00
_cell.angle_gamma   90.00
#
_symmetry.space_group_name_H-M   'P 1'
#
loop_
_entity.id
_entity.type
_entity.pdbx_description
1 polymer ?
#
loop_
_entity_poly.entity_id
_entity_poly.type
_entity_poly.pdbx_seq_one_letter_code
_entity_poly.pdbx_strand_id
1 'polypeptide(L)'
;MRLAEDFDVDESIQLNLESFTCKLYGAKDTASVNEARYDLFRMGKFSDAALPPNKDCLLQHIQRASYQAAIWNRATVPIIDAPSPTNHGWKIDEEGNIDVVWMTKKCAPDVLLKDCNCKCKTGCSTLRCSCKKANYQCSDMCQCVGCANCPHESSESSSLDEDDLGSDTEEEN
;
A
#
# COMPACT_ATOMS: atom_id res chain seq x y z
N MET A 1 5.11 8.51 -24.64
CA MET A 1 5.52 7.58 -23.58
C MET A 1 5.14 6.19 -24.03
N ARG A 2 6.09 5.32 -24.37
CA ARG A 2 5.84 3.96 -24.86
C ARG A 2 6.05 2.98 -23.70
N LEU A 3 5.07 2.88 -22.83
CA LEU A 3 4.98 1.82 -21.83
C LEU A 3 4.77 0.49 -22.59
N ALA A 4 5.52 -0.54 -22.17
CA ALA A 4 5.28 -1.92 -22.59
C ALA A 4 5.81 -2.33 -24.00
N GLU A 5 6.71 -1.57 -24.62
CA GLU A 5 7.48 -2.12 -25.76
C GLU A 5 8.54 -3.09 -25.28
N ASP A 6 9.05 -2.89 -24.07
CA ASP A 6 10.04 -3.75 -23.41
C ASP A 6 9.50 -4.25 -22.06
N PHE A 7 10.08 -5.34 -21.55
CA PHE A 7 9.76 -5.88 -20.22
C PHE A 7 10.39 -5.04 -19.11
N ASP A 8 11.51 -4.38 -19.40
CA ASP A 8 12.22 -3.53 -18.46
C ASP A 8 11.65 -2.11 -18.43
N VAL A 9 11.80 -1.48 -17.28
CA VAL A 9 11.34 -0.10 -17.02
C VAL A 9 12.54 0.79 -16.84
N ASP A 10 12.76 1.71 -17.76
CA ASP A 10 13.82 2.72 -17.66
C ASP A 10 13.53 3.76 -16.56
N GLU A 11 14.56 4.47 -16.12
CA GLU A 11 14.48 5.47 -15.07
C GLU A 11 13.52 6.62 -15.43
N SER A 12 13.44 6.99 -16.70
CA SER A 12 12.57 8.08 -17.16
C SER A 12 11.10 7.71 -17.01
N ILE A 13 10.74 6.46 -17.30
CA ILE A 13 9.41 5.90 -17.10
C ILE A 13 9.07 5.86 -15.60
N GLN A 14 10.01 5.41 -14.76
CA GLN A 14 9.83 5.36 -13.31
C GLN A 14 9.53 6.75 -12.74
N LEU A 15 10.32 7.77 -13.10
CA LEU A 15 10.13 9.16 -12.65
C LEU A 15 8.78 9.73 -13.12
N ASN A 16 8.39 9.48 -14.35
CA ASN A 16 7.11 9.94 -14.89
C ASN A 16 5.92 9.29 -14.17
N LEU A 17 5.99 8.00 -13.87
CA LEU A 17 4.95 7.28 -13.14
C LEU A 17 4.92 7.67 -11.66
N GLU A 18 6.07 7.95 -11.05
CA GLU A 18 6.15 8.51 -9.70
C GLU A 18 5.44 9.87 -9.63
N SER A 19 5.77 10.79 -10.56
CA SER A 19 5.12 12.10 -10.66
C SER A 19 3.61 11.98 -10.94
N PHE A 20 3.20 11.05 -11.80
CA PHE A 20 1.79 10.77 -12.06
C PHE A 20 1.08 10.30 -10.79
N THR A 21 1.71 9.39 -10.02
CA THR A 21 1.17 8.89 -8.75
C THR A 21 0.98 10.03 -7.75
N CYS A 22 1.95 10.93 -7.59
CA CYS A 22 1.81 12.10 -6.74
C CYS A 22 0.58 12.94 -7.11
N LYS A 23 0.36 13.20 -8.41
CA LYS A 23 -0.80 13.96 -8.89
C LYS A 23 -2.11 13.23 -8.63
N LEU A 24 -2.14 11.91 -8.77
CA LEU A 24 -3.31 11.06 -8.52
C LEU A 24 -3.76 11.17 -7.06
N TYR A 25 -2.81 11.25 -6.13
CA TYR A 25 -3.09 11.44 -4.69
C TYR A 25 -3.26 12.91 -4.28
N GLY A 26 -3.29 13.85 -5.24
CA GLY A 26 -3.51 15.27 -4.99
C GLY A 26 -2.26 16.06 -4.54
N ALA A 27 -1.10 15.43 -4.47
CA ALA A 27 0.18 16.08 -4.17
C ALA A 27 0.76 16.68 -5.46
N LYS A 28 0.35 17.93 -5.76
CA LYS A 28 0.70 18.59 -7.04
C LYS A 28 2.09 19.25 -7.03
N ASP A 29 2.61 19.54 -5.84
CA ASP A 29 3.81 20.35 -5.64
C ASP A 29 5.09 19.52 -5.48
N THR A 30 4.97 18.19 -5.48
CA THR A 30 6.10 17.25 -5.42
C THR A 30 6.03 16.19 -6.50
N ALA A 31 7.20 15.74 -6.95
CA ALA A 31 7.34 14.59 -7.85
C ALA A 31 7.82 13.34 -7.10
N SER A 32 8.09 13.43 -5.80
CA SER A 32 8.52 12.33 -4.94
C SER A 32 7.33 11.77 -4.17
N VAL A 33 7.03 10.49 -4.39
CA VAL A 33 5.93 9.80 -3.71
C VAL A 33 6.18 9.68 -2.19
N ASN A 34 7.44 9.61 -1.74
CA ASN A 34 7.75 9.58 -0.31
C ASN A 34 7.49 10.94 0.36
N GLU A 35 7.77 12.06 -0.32
CA GLU A 35 7.43 13.40 0.16
C GLU A 35 5.91 13.59 0.18
N ALA A 36 5.22 13.23 -0.91
CA ALA A 36 3.77 13.26 -0.98
C ALA A 36 3.13 12.47 0.17
N ARG A 37 3.63 11.26 0.44
CA ARG A 37 3.16 10.42 1.55
C ARG A 37 3.36 11.10 2.91
N TYR A 38 4.52 11.71 3.13
CA TYR A 38 4.84 12.41 4.37
C TYR A 38 3.95 13.64 4.59
N ASP A 39 3.76 14.45 3.56
CA ASP A 39 2.94 15.67 3.65
C ASP A 39 1.46 15.34 3.87
N LEU A 40 0.93 14.36 3.15
CA LEU A 40 -0.44 13.90 3.33
C LEU A 40 -0.68 13.29 4.72
N PHE A 41 0.30 12.54 5.24
CA PHE A 41 0.26 12.03 6.62
C PHE A 41 0.24 13.17 7.64
N ARG A 42 1.09 14.18 7.49
CA ARG A 42 1.15 15.36 8.38
C ARG A 42 -0.16 16.15 8.39
N MET A 43 -0.87 16.21 7.29
CA MET A 43 -2.17 16.89 7.22
C MET A 43 -3.24 16.23 8.08
N GLY A 44 -3.06 14.96 8.48
CA GLY A 44 -3.97 14.23 9.37
C GLY A 44 -5.37 14.01 8.82
N LYS A 45 -5.57 14.22 7.51
CA LYS A 45 -6.89 14.13 6.86
C LYS A 45 -7.16 12.77 6.21
N PHE A 46 -6.15 11.90 6.17
CA PHE A 46 -6.21 10.64 5.46
C PHE A 46 -5.94 9.47 6.42
N SER A 47 -6.69 8.40 6.26
CA SER A 47 -6.35 7.11 6.88
C SER A 47 -5.07 6.56 6.24
N ASP A 48 -4.37 5.68 6.94
CA ASP A 48 -3.13 5.06 6.42
C ASP A 48 -3.35 4.34 5.08
N ALA A 49 -4.55 3.77 4.89
CA ALA A 49 -4.95 3.11 3.64
C ALA A 49 -5.13 4.08 2.45
N ALA A 50 -5.36 5.36 2.71
CA ALA A 50 -5.53 6.39 1.69
C ALA A 50 -4.25 7.11 1.31
N LEU A 51 -3.12 6.76 1.94
CA LEU A 51 -1.81 7.33 1.60
C LEU A 51 -1.22 6.65 0.34
N PRO A 52 -0.45 7.39 -0.48
CA PRO A 52 0.26 6.79 -1.59
C PRO A 52 1.23 5.71 -1.11
N PRO A 53 1.56 4.71 -1.95
CA PRO A 53 2.59 3.73 -1.61
C PRO A 53 3.94 4.43 -1.39
N ASN A 54 4.85 3.79 -0.66
CA ASN A 54 6.23 4.26 -0.64
C ASN A 54 6.92 3.99 -1.99
N LYS A 55 8.04 4.66 -2.24
CA LYS A 55 8.77 4.57 -3.52
C LYS A 55 9.17 3.15 -3.89
N ASP A 56 9.59 2.34 -2.92
CA ASP A 56 10.02 0.96 -3.17
C ASP A 56 8.83 0.05 -3.57
N CYS A 57 7.71 0.16 -2.87
CA CYS A 57 6.46 -0.53 -3.26
C CYS A 57 5.96 -0.09 -4.63
N LEU A 58 6.01 1.22 -4.92
CA LEU A 58 5.61 1.76 -6.20
C LEU A 58 6.47 1.19 -7.33
N LEU A 59 7.79 1.13 -7.14
CA LEU A 59 8.72 0.57 -8.12
C LEU A 59 8.39 -0.90 -8.43
N GLN A 60 8.17 -1.72 -7.40
CA GLN A 60 7.80 -3.13 -7.60
C GLN A 60 6.46 -3.26 -8.35
N HIS A 61 5.50 -2.38 -8.06
CA HIS A 61 4.24 -2.34 -8.79
C HIS A 61 4.42 -1.93 -10.25
N ILE A 62 5.22 -0.90 -10.53
CA ILE A 62 5.53 -0.45 -11.89
C ILE A 62 6.18 -1.57 -12.70
N GLN A 63 7.14 -2.29 -12.14
CA GLN A 63 7.79 -3.42 -12.81
C GLN A 63 6.79 -4.52 -13.17
N ARG A 64 5.89 -4.91 -12.26
CA ARG A 64 4.84 -5.89 -12.55
C ARG A 64 3.88 -5.41 -13.63
N ALA A 65 3.43 -4.17 -13.54
CA ALA A 65 2.49 -3.60 -14.50
C ALA A 65 3.11 -3.52 -15.92
N SER A 66 4.38 -3.12 -16.01
CA SER A 66 5.12 -3.07 -17.27
C SER A 66 5.30 -4.45 -17.90
N TYR A 67 5.72 -5.43 -17.10
CA TYR A 67 5.87 -6.81 -17.53
C TYR A 67 4.55 -7.38 -18.08
N GLN A 68 3.44 -7.19 -17.34
CA GLN A 68 2.12 -7.64 -17.75
C GLN A 68 1.66 -6.94 -19.04
N ALA A 69 1.88 -5.63 -19.14
CA ALA A 69 1.52 -4.86 -20.32
C ALA A 69 2.35 -5.28 -21.55
N ALA A 70 3.63 -5.61 -21.37
CA ALA A 70 4.49 -6.12 -22.44
C ALA A 70 3.99 -7.47 -22.98
N ILE A 71 3.49 -8.36 -22.11
CA ILE A 71 2.82 -9.60 -22.52
C ILE A 71 1.56 -9.29 -23.33
N TRP A 72 0.70 -8.40 -22.84
CA TRP A 72 -0.56 -8.06 -23.51
C TRP A 72 -0.35 -7.42 -24.87
N ASN A 73 0.67 -6.58 -25.03
CA ASN A 73 1.02 -5.99 -26.31
C ASN A 73 1.44 -7.03 -27.37
N ARG A 74 1.84 -8.22 -26.92
CA ARG A 74 2.24 -9.36 -27.76
C ARG A 74 1.12 -10.41 -27.92
N ALA A 75 -0.12 -10.09 -27.53
CA ALA A 75 -1.23 -11.06 -27.54
C ALA A 75 -1.54 -11.65 -28.92
N THR A 76 -1.17 -10.97 -30.00
CA THR A 76 -1.33 -11.47 -31.38
C THR A 76 -0.15 -12.34 -31.86
N VAL A 77 0.92 -12.45 -31.07
CA VAL A 77 2.09 -13.27 -31.38
C VAL A 77 1.82 -14.69 -30.90
N PRO A 78 1.91 -15.73 -31.77
CA PRO A 78 1.56 -17.10 -31.38
C PRO A 78 2.40 -17.67 -30.24
N ILE A 79 3.67 -17.27 -30.17
CA ILE A 79 4.60 -17.69 -29.11
C ILE A 79 5.28 -16.42 -28.59
N ILE A 80 5.06 -16.08 -27.33
CA ILE A 80 5.68 -14.94 -26.67
C ILE A 80 6.96 -15.43 -25.97
N ASP A 81 8.11 -14.95 -26.42
CA ASP A 81 9.39 -15.13 -25.73
C ASP A 81 9.48 -14.06 -24.63
N ALA A 82 8.99 -14.41 -23.44
CA ALA A 82 9.00 -13.53 -22.28
C ALA A 82 10.15 -13.93 -21.34
N PRO A 83 10.90 -12.96 -20.79
CA PRO A 83 11.90 -13.26 -19.76
C PRO A 83 11.21 -13.82 -18.51
N SER A 84 12.00 -14.39 -17.59
CA SER A 84 11.47 -14.81 -16.30
C SER A 84 10.80 -13.62 -15.56
N PRO A 85 9.66 -13.80 -14.90
CA PRO A 85 9.04 -12.75 -14.09
C PRO A 85 9.88 -12.33 -12.89
N THR A 86 10.88 -13.12 -12.51
CA THR A 86 11.86 -12.77 -11.47
C THR A 86 12.59 -11.48 -11.86
N ASN A 87 12.72 -10.55 -10.90
CA ASN A 87 13.25 -9.19 -11.09
C ASN A 87 12.27 -8.19 -11.76
N HIS A 88 11.10 -8.64 -12.19
CA HIS A 88 10.03 -7.75 -12.65
C HIS A 88 8.93 -7.58 -11.57
N GLY A 89 9.34 -7.54 -10.30
CA GLY A 89 8.44 -7.42 -9.15
C GLY A 89 7.78 -8.72 -8.72
N TRP A 90 8.25 -9.85 -9.25
CA TRP A 90 7.84 -11.20 -8.89
C TRP A 90 9.02 -12.01 -8.35
N LYS A 91 8.74 -13.03 -7.57
CA LYS A 91 9.71 -14.06 -7.16
C LYS A 91 9.10 -15.43 -7.41
N ILE A 92 9.95 -16.42 -7.61
CA ILE A 92 9.55 -17.82 -7.75
C ILE A 92 10.11 -18.57 -6.52
N ASP A 93 9.25 -19.29 -5.83
CA ASP A 93 9.65 -20.12 -4.68
C ASP A 93 10.30 -21.43 -5.12
N GLU A 94 10.74 -22.25 -4.15
CA GLU A 94 11.40 -23.54 -4.40
C GLU A 94 10.46 -24.56 -5.06
N GLU A 95 9.14 -24.40 -4.88
CA GLU A 95 8.10 -25.22 -5.47
C GLU A 95 7.70 -24.76 -6.88
N GLY A 96 8.21 -23.60 -7.35
CA GLY A 96 7.92 -23.02 -8.66
C GLY A 96 6.68 -22.12 -8.69
N ASN A 97 6.11 -21.76 -7.54
CA ASN A 97 4.99 -20.82 -7.49
C ASN A 97 5.47 -19.39 -7.63
N ILE A 98 4.67 -18.57 -8.33
CA ILE A 98 4.94 -17.13 -8.50
C ILE A 98 4.30 -16.37 -7.33
N ASP A 99 5.10 -15.56 -6.64
CA ASP A 99 4.65 -14.69 -5.56
C ASP A 99 5.08 -13.25 -5.81
N VAL A 100 4.36 -12.30 -5.20
CA VAL A 100 4.57 -10.86 -5.39
C VAL A 100 5.69 -10.36 -4.49
N VAL A 101 6.62 -9.62 -5.06
CA VAL A 101 7.56 -8.81 -4.28
C VAL A 101 6.90 -7.46 -3.97
N TRP A 102 6.48 -7.26 -2.72
CA TRP A 102 5.86 -6.01 -2.29
C TRP A 102 6.88 -4.90 -2.08
N MET A 103 7.98 -5.22 -1.40
CA MET A 103 9.09 -4.32 -1.07
C MET A 103 10.40 -5.09 -1.09
N THR A 104 11.49 -4.40 -1.42
CA THR A 104 12.86 -4.91 -1.29
C THR A 104 13.57 -4.32 -0.07
N LYS A 105 13.14 -3.15 0.38
CA LYS A 105 13.70 -2.45 1.54
C LYS A 105 12.86 -2.71 2.79
N LYS A 106 13.50 -2.69 3.96
CA LYS A 106 12.79 -2.74 5.23
C LYS A 106 11.91 -1.51 5.40
N CYS A 107 10.71 -1.69 5.98
CA CYS A 107 9.74 -0.61 6.22
C CYS A 107 10.26 0.47 7.19
N ALA A 108 11.18 0.12 8.08
CA ALA A 108 11.83 1.05 9.01
C ALA A 108 13.22 0.53 9.41
N PRO A 109 14.11 1.40 9.92
CA PRO A 109 15.37 0.98 10.51
C PRO A 109 15.16 -0.01 11.65
N ASP A 110 16.07 -0.99 11.78
CA ASP A 110 15.98 -2.06 12.80
C ASP A 110 15.93 -1.51 14.24
N VAL A 111 16.54 -0.36 14.49
CA VAL A 111 16.51 0.33 15.80
C VAL A 111 15.06 0.72 16.15
N LEU A 112 14.35 1.36 15.23
CA LEU A 112 12.95 1.75 15.44
C LEU A 112 12.04 0.53 15.59
N LEU A 113 12.27 -0.53 14.81
CA LEU A 113 11.49 -1.77 14.90
C LEU A 113 11.70 -2.51 16.21
N LYS A 114 12.90 -2.43 16.80
CA LYS A 114 13.21 -3.04 18.11
C LYS A 114 12.55 -2.29 19.26
N ASP A 115 12.53 -0.98 19.19
CA ASP A 115 12.02 -0.13 20.28
C ASP A 115 10.49 -0.02 20.29
N CYS A 116 9.83 -0.26 19.15
CA CYS A 116 8.40 -0.10 18.97
C CYS A 116 7.59 -1.40 19.04
N ASN A 117 8.17 -2.55 19.41
CA ASN A 117 7.45 -3.80 19.55
C ASN A 117 7.55 -4.40 20.95
N CYS A 118 6.45 -4.96 21.44
CA CYS A 118 6.41 -5.67 22.70
C CYS A 118 6.00 -7.13 22.50
N LYS A 119 6.30 -7.98 23.52
CA LYS A 119 5.94 -9.41 23.55
C LYS A 119 5.12 -9.75 24.79
N CYS A 120 4.22 -8.88 25.21
CA CYS A 120 3.41 -9.05 26.40
C CYS A 120 2.40 -10.20 26.23
N LYS A 121 2.35 -11.11 27.21
CA LYS A 121 1.41 -12.23 27.24
C LYS A 121 0.08 -11.93 27.96
N THR A 122 0.03 -10.84 28.74
CA THR A 122 -1.08 -10.49 29.64
C THR A 122 -1.60 -9.09 29.41
N GLY A 123 -1.93 -8.75 28.17
CA GLY A 123 -2.36 -7.40 27.83
C GLY A 123 -1.28 -6.34 28.05
N CYS A 124 -1.43 -5.17 27.52
CA CYS A 124 -0.45 -4.09 27.59
C CYS A 124 -0.92 -2.93 28.49
N SER A 125 -1.64 -3.25 29.58
CA SER A 125 -2.25 -2.26 30.47
C SER A 125 -1.29 -1.56 31.41
N THR A 126 -0.08 -2.12 31.64
CA THR A 126 0.90 -1.60 32.60
C THR A 126 2.20 -1.15 31.92
N LEU A 127 3.06 -0.43 32.64
CA LEU A 127 4.40 -0.01 32.20
C LEU A 127 5.40 -1.17 32.03
N ARG A 128 4.98 -2.42 32.24
CA ARG A 128 5.77 -3.62 31.84
C ARG A 128 5.81 -3.77 30.33
N CYS A 129 4.82 -3.24 29.62
CA CYS A 129 4.84 -3.14 28.17
C CYS A 129 5.89 -2.12 27.73
N SER A 130 6.84 -2.52 26.89
CA SER A 130 7.90 -1.65 26.37
C SER A 130 7.31 -0.48 25.55
N CYS A 131 6.27 -0.72 24.76
CA CYS A 131 5.59 0.33 24.01
C CYS A 131 4.95 1.36 24.96
N LYS A 132 4.16 0.91 25.93
CA LYS A 132 3.55 1.80 26.91
C LYS A 132 4.56 2.54 27.78
N LYS A 133 5.66 1.89 28.15
CA LYS A 133 6.78 2.53 28.87
C LYS A 133 7.43 3.64 28.05
N ALA A 134 7.54 3.47 26.73
CA ALA A 134 8.06 4.46 25.81
C ALA A 134 7.00 5.48 25.34
N ASN A 135 5.80 5.44 25.91
CA ASN A 135 4.66 6.29 25.56
C ASN A 135 4.16 6.11 24.11
N TYR A 136 4.28 4.90 23.56
CA TYR A 136 3.74 4.53 22.25
C TYR A 136 2.54 3.58 22.41
N GLN A 137 1.65 3.61 21.44
CA GLN A 137 0.64 2.57 21.28
C GLN A 137 1.27 1.30 20.69
N CYS A 138 0.69 0.14 20.98
CA CYS A 138 1.09 -1.10 20.35
C CYS A 138 0.57 -1.11 18.89
N SER A 139 1.38 -1.63 18.00
CA SER A 139 1.06 -1.78 16.57
C SER A 139 1.01 -3.26 16.17
N ASP A 140 0.68 -3.54 14.93
CA ASP A 140 0.70 -4.87 14.33
C ASP A 140 2.09 -5.53 14.33
N MET A 141 3.14 -4.74 14.56
CA MET A 141 4.50 -5.23 14.76
C MET A 141 4.71 -5.87 16.14
N CYS A 142 3.80 -5.66 17.08
CA CYS A 142 3.86 -6.22 18.43
C CYS A 142 3.37 -7.67 18.43
N GLN A 143 4.03 -8.51 19.22
CA GLN A 143 3.66 -9.91 19.45
C GLN A 143 2.84 -10.09 20.74
N CYS A 144 2.12 -9.06 21.16
CA CYS A 144 1.32 -9.08 22.37
C CYS A 144 -0.06 -9.72 22.15
N VAL A 145 -0.57 -10.38 23.19
CA VAL A 145 -1.89 -11.02 23.17
C VAL A 145 -2.85 -10.23 24.07
N GLY A 146 -4.08 -9.97 23.59
CA GLY A 146 -5.11 -9.23 24.32
C GLY A 146 -4.68 -7.80 24.68
N CYS A 147 -4.23 -7.05 23.68
CA CYS A 147 -3.61 -5.75 23.86
C CYS A 147 -4.61 -4.68 24.31
N ALA A 148 -4.40 -4.08 25.49
CA ALA A 148 -5.14 -2.92 25.99
C ALA A 148 -4.47 -1.57 25.62
N ASN A 149 -3.38 -1.59 24.82
CA ASN A 149 -2.63 -0.42 24.40
C ASN A 149 -2.60 -0.28 22.86
N CYS A 150 -3.49 -1.01 22.17
CA CYS A 150 -3.72 -0.82 20.74
C CYS A 150 -4.63 0.37 20.48
N PRO A 151 -4.54 1.08 19.37
CA PRO A 151 -5.59 1.97 18.94
C PRO A 151 -6.86 1.14 18.77
N HIS A 152 -7.90 1.46 19.51
CA HIS A 152 -9.23 0.90 19.25
C HIS A 152 -9.70 1.47 17.93
N GLU A 153 -9.90 0.63 16.92
CA GLU A 153 -10.78 0.96 15.82
C GLU A 153 -12.17 1.15 16.46
N SER A 154 -12.58 2.41 16.62
CA SER A 154 -13.97 2.72 16.86
C SER A 154 -14.71 2.17 15.63
N SER A 155 -15.39 1.04 15.83
CA SER A 155 -16.36 0.52 14.88
C SER A 155 -17.51 1.51 14.78
N GLU A 156 -17.34 2.56 14.00
CA GLU A 156 -18.46 3.31 13.47
C GLU A 156 -19.10 2.41 12.40
N SER A 157 -20.03 1.59 12.87
CA SER A 157 -21.04 1.01 12.01
C SER A 157 -21.86 2.16 11.44
N SER A 158 -21.51 2.65 10.26
CA SER A 158 -22.40 3.48 9.46
C SER A 158 -23.57 2.59 9.05
N SER A 159 -24.65 2.66 9.82
CA SER A 159 -25.97 2.28 9.35
C SER A 159 -26.28 3.20 8.17
N LEU A 160 -26.28 2.63 6.98
CA LEU A 160 -26.90 3.27 5.82
C LEU A 160 -28.40 3.24 6.06
N ASP A 161 -28.93 4.37 6.47
CA ASP A 161 -30.39 4.61 6.44
C ASP A 161 -30.80 4.59 4.96
N GLU A 162 -31.59 3.57 4.61
CA GLU A 162 -32.32 3.51 3.34
C GLU A 162 -33.46 4.53 3.43
N ASP A 163 -33.24 5.76 2.99
CA ASP A 163 -34.29 6.74 2.80
C ASP A 163 -35.04 6.45 1.49
N ASP A 164 -36.20 5.87 1.69
CA ASP A 164 -37.51 6.17 1.14
C ASP A 164 -37.54 6.87 -0.23
N LEU A 165 -37.72 6.06 -1.28
CA LEU A 165 -38.18 6.51 -2.59
C LEU A 165 -39.69 6.79 -2.53
N GLY A 166 -40.04 8.05 -2.24
CA GLY A 166 -41.40 8.55 -2.38
C GLY A 166 -41.92 8.38 -3.78
N SER A 167 -43.02 7.63 -3.87
CA SER A 167 -43.84 7.42 -5.05
C SER A 167 -44.67 8.68 -5.33
N ASP A 168 -44.29 9.47 -6.31
CA ASP A 168 -45.16 10.49 -6.88
C ASP A 168 -46.09 9.86 -7.92
N THR A 169 -47.33 9.68 -7.51
CA THR A 169 -48.45 9.40 -8.41
C THR A 169 -48.95 10.72 -8.98
N GLU A 170 -48.68 10.97 -10.26
CA GLU A 170 -49.39 12.03 -11.00
C GLU A 170 -50.79 11.56 -11.33
N GLU A 171 -51.80 12.22 -10.75
CA GLU A 171 -53.18 12.19 -11.24
C GLU A 171 -53.39 13.30 -12.28
N GLU A 172 -53.74 12.88 -13.47
CA GLU A 172 -54.32 13.74 -14.51
C GLU A 172 -55.70 14.33 -14.10
N ASN A 173 -55.88 15.61 -14.36
CA ASN A 173 -57.17 16.16 -14.74
C ASN A 173 -57.02 17.47 -15.50
#